data_cdfb83160f570c6708a08d625efdeb11
#
_entry.id   cdfb83160f570c6708a08d625efdeb11
#
_cell.length_a   1.000
_cell.length_b   1.000
_cell.length_c   1.000
_cell.angle_alpha   90.00
_cell.angle_beta   90.00
_cell.angle_gamma   90.00
#
_symmetry.space_group_name_H-M   'P 1'
#
loop_
_entity.id
_entity.type
_entity.pdbx_description
1 polymer ?
#
loop_
_entity_poly.entity_id
_entity_poly.type
_entity_poly.pdbx_seq_one_letter_code
_entity_poly.pdbx_strand_id
1 'polypeptide(L)'
;SIADDCIDQPDAVISIILDGENAWEYYPENGYHFISTLYEKIVQNKALKLTTYSEFLESNSDRKALQEIVAGSWVYGTFSTWIGEKDKNRAWDMLAEAKKVYDRVIGEGGLSDNELALAEMQMATCESSDWFWWFGEYNSAESVVAFDEQYRMHLSNLYQLLNVEPPDYLSKAFSFGSGDPVMGGVMLPGQHQ
;
A
#
# COMPACT_ATOMS: atom_id res chain seq x y z
N SER A 1 24.53 -19.83 7.98
CA SER A 1 23.21 -19.24 7.57
C SER A 1 22.83 -18.13 8.52
N ILE A 2 21.84 -17.30 8.18
CA ILE A 2 21.36 -16.23 9.09
C ILE A 2 20.97 -16.80 10.46
N ALA A 3 20.36 -17.98 10.51
CA ALA A 3 20.05 -18.66 11.77
C ALA A 3 21.32 -19.03 12.56
N ASP A 4 22.38 -19.45 11.89
CA ASP A 4 23.66 -19.78 12.56
C ASP A 4 24.34 -18.51 13.10
N ASP A 5 24.22 -17.40 12.39
CA ASP A 5 24.76 -16.10 12.78
C ASP A 5 24.04 -15.50 14.01
N CYS A 6 22.82 -15.94 14.29
CA CYS A 6 21.99 -15.51 15.41
C CYS A 6 21.94 -16.52 16.57
N ILE A 7 22.66 -17.66 16.49
CA ILE A 7 22.53 -18.76 17.47
C ILE A 7 22.92 -18.35 18.91
N ASP A 8 23.80 -17.39 19.04
CA ASP A 8 24.24 -16.84 20.33
C ASP A 8 23.39 -15.64 20.80
N GLN A 9 22.31 -15.33 20.09
CA GLN A 9 21.40 -14.23 20.37
C GLN A 9 19.98 -14.77 20.62
N PRO A 10 19.67 -15.20 21.85
CA PRO A 10 18.43 -15.92 22.15
C PRO A 10 17.17 -15.11 21.86
N ASP A 11 17.26 -13.78 21.84
CA ASP A 11 16.14 -12.85 21.57
C ASP A 11 16.21 -12.23 20.18
N ALA A 12 17.01 -12.80 19.28
CA ALA A 12 17.10 -12.30 17.90
C ALA A 12 15.80 -12.56 17.14
N VAL A 13 15.28 -11.54 16.47
CA VAL A 13 14.14 -11.63 15.55
C VAL A 13 14.65 -11.51 14.12
N ILE A 14 14.35 -12.50 13.31
CA ILE A 14 14.65 -12.49 11.87
C ILE A 14 13.36 -12.17 11.13
N SER A 15 13.28 -10.99 10.54
CA SER A 15 12.14 -10.57 9.74
C SER A 15 12.23 -11.10 8.31
N ILE A 16 11.18 -11.75 7.84
CA ILE A 16 11.02 -12.11 6.44
C ILE A 16 10.00 -11.11 5.87
N ILE A 17 10.48 -10.21 5.01
CA ILE A 17 9.69 -9.09 4.47
C ILE A 17 9.45 -9.38 3.00
N LEU A 18 8.20 -9.61 2.65
CA LEU A 18 7.74 -9.89 1.28
C LEU A 18 6.50 -9.04 1.02
N ASP A 19 6.35 -8.58 -0.22
CA ASP A 19 5.12 -7.94 -0.65
C ASP A 19 3.95 -8.93 -0.56
N GLY A 20 2.81 -8.47 -0.06
CA GLY A 20 1.61 -9.30 0.09
C GLY A 20 0.86 -9.51 -1.22
N GLU A 21 1.05 -8.63 -2.18
CA GLU A 21 0.25 -8.56 -3.42
C GLU A 21 1.08 -8.57 -4.71
N ASN A 22 2.35 -8.16 -4.66
CA ASN A 22 3.18 -7.98 -5.86
C ASN A 22 3.85 -9.25 -6.32
N ALA A 23 3.91 -9.43 -7.64
CA ALA A 23 4.65 -10.43 -8.40
C ALA A 23 4.29 -11.90 -8.13
N TRP A 24 3.36 -12.20 -7.25
CA TRP A 24 2.98 -13.58 -6.95
C TRP A 24 2.29 -14.27 -8.12
N GLU A 25 1.51 -13.53 -8.91
CA GLU A 25 0.88 -14.00 -10.14
C GLU A 25 1.87 -14.43 -11.23
N TYR A 26 3.10 -13.97 -11.16
CA TYR A 26 4.17 -14.37 -12.07
C TYR A 26 4.66 -15.80 -11.80
N TYR A 27 4.50 -16.31 -10.59
CA TYR A 27 4.92 -17.65 -10.21
C TYR A 27 3.78 -18.66 -10.35
N PRO A 28 4.10 -19.93 -10.71
CA PRO A 28 3.09 -20.98 -10.71
C PRO A 28 2.32 -21.05 -9.39
N GLU A 29 1.01 -21.22 -9.48
CA GLU A 29 0.11 -21.29 -8.31
C GLU A 29 0.23 -20.07 -7.38
N ASN A 30 0.47 -18.87 -7.96
CA ASN A 30 0.63 -17.61 -7.20
C ASN A 30 1.66 -17.71 -6.06
N GLY A 31 2.77 -18.40 -6.29
CA GLY A 31 3.84 -18.56 -5.30
C GLY A 31 3.54 -19.57 -4.18
N TYR A 32 2.46 -20.34 -4.27
CA TYR A 32 2.07 -21.33 -3.25
C TYR A 32 3.21 -22.27 -2.86
N HIS A 33 3.92 -22.81 -3.82
CA HIS A 33 5.03 -23.76 -3.57
C HIS A 33 6.18 -23.11 -2.78
N PHE A 34 6.50 -21.86 -3.07
CA PHE A 34 7.51 -21.12 -2.32
C PHE A 34 7.07 -20.90 -0.88
N ILE A 35 5.88 -20.35 -0.68
CA ILE A 35 5.37 -20.02 0.67
C ILE A 35 5.20 -21.28 1.52
N SER A 36 4.63 -22.36 0.95
CA SER A 36 4.46 -23.63 1.66
C SER A 36 5.79 -24.22 2.09
N THR A 37 6.78 -24.24 1.17
CA THR A 37 8.12 -24.76 1.48
C THR A 37 8.83 -23.91 2.53
N LEU A 38 8.69 -22.60 2.47
CA LEU A 38 9.25 -21.68 3.45
C LEU A 38 8.72 -21.99 4.86
N TYR A 39 7.41 -22.07 5.04
CA TYR A 39 6.79 -22.39 6.32
C TYR A 39 7.20 -23.79 6.80
N GLU A 40 7.17 -24.78 5.93
CA GLU A 40 7.56 -26.16 6.27
C GLU A 40 9.00 -26.21 6.79
N LYS A 41 9.93 -25.59 6.10
CA LYS A 41 11.34 -25.57 6.50
C LYS A 41 11.58 -24.84 7.82
N ILE A 42 10.88 -23.73 8.08
CA ILE A 42 10.99 -23.03 9.35
C ILE A 42 10.45 -23.89 10.50
N VAL A 43 9.26 -24.49 10.32
CA VAL A 43 8.64 -25.34 11.37
C VAL A 43 9.46 -26.59 11.66
N GLN A 44 10.12 -27.18 10.67
CA GLN A 44 10.99 -28.34 10.83
C GLN A 44 12.33 -28.00 11.52
N ASN A 45 12.74 -26.74 11.51
CA ASN A 45 14.00 -26.34 12.13
C ASN A 45 13.81 -26.04 13.63
N LYS A 46 14.36 -26.91 14.49
CA LYS A 46 14.22 -26.79 15.94
C LYS A 46 14.90 -25.55 16.55
N ALA A 47 15.80 -24.90 15.82
CA ALA A 47 16.46 -23.67 16.25
C ALA A 47 15.61 -22.41 15.96
N LEU A 48 14.52 -22.54 15.22
CA LEU A 48 13.65 -21.44 14.82
C LEU A 48 12.27 -21.59 15.45
N LYS A 49 11.67 -20.45 15.81
CA LYS A 49 10.28 -20.36 16.25
C LYS A 49 9.58 -19.34 15.37
N LEU A 50 8.48 -19.76 14.71
CA LEU A 50 7.58 -18.81 14.06
C LEU A 50 6.85 -17.99 15.11
N THR A 51 6.80 -16.69 14.91
CA THR A 51 6.05 -15.76 15.75
C THR A 51 5.55 -14.58 14.91
N THR A 52 4.68 -13.79 15.47
CA THR A 52 4.30 -12.48 14.94
C THR A 52 5.00 -11.38 15.73
N TYR A 53 5.08 -10.17 15.15
CA TYR A 53 5.60 -9.02 15.90
C TYR A 53 4.80 -8.75 17.18
N SER A 54 3.47 -8.93 17.14
CA SER A 54 2.60 -8.73 18.29
C SER A 54 2.95 -9.71 19.42
N GLU A 55 3.00 -11.02 19.14
CA GLU A 55 3.37 -12.04 20.13
C GLU A 55 4.77 -11.83 20.69
N PHE A 56 5.72 -11.46 19.84
CA PHE A 56 7.08 -11.17 20.28
C PHE A 56 7.12 -9.97 21.23
N LEU A 57 6.41 -8.89 20.90
CA LEU A 57 6.35 -7.68 21.72
C LEU A 57 5.60 -7.85 23.03
N GLU A 58 4.61 -8.76 23.10
CA GLU A 58 3.96 -9.15 24.35
C GLU A 58 4.90 -9.87 25.31
N SER A 59 5.79 -10.69 24.75
CA SER A 59 6.76 -11.49 25.51
C SER A 59 8.01 -10.71 25.90
N ASN A 60 8.33 -9.63 25.18
CA ASN A 60 9.55 -8.85 25.34
C ASN A 60 9.23 -7.38 25.57
N SER A 61 9.55 -6.90 26.77
CA SER A 61 9.33 -5.50 27.19
C SER A 61 10.48 -4.57 26.79
N ASP A 62 11.65 -5.11 26.47
CA ASP A 62 12.83 -4.31 26.13
C ASP A 62 12.70 -3.77 24.69
N ARG A 63 12.47 -2.48 24.57
CA ARG A 63 12.28 -1.77 23.30
C ARG A 63 13.27 -0.64 23.18
N LYS A 64 14.00 -0.63 22.08
CA LYS A 64 14.88 0.49 21.75
C LYS A 64 14.07 1.54 20.98
N ALA A 65 14.10 2.78 21.43
CA ALA A 65 13.56 3.90 20.67
C ALA A 65 14.49 4.21 19.48
N LEU A 66 13.91 4.32 18.30
CA LEU A 66 14.59 4.93 17.15
C LEU A 66 14.58 6.44 17.33
N GLN A 67 15.76 7.07 17.27
CA GLN A 67 15.86 8.52 17.42
C GLN A 67 15.39 9.26 16.17
N GLU A 68 15.70 8.70 14.99
CA GLU A 68 15.35 9.27 13.70
C GLU A 68 14.97 8.17 12.72
N ILE A 69 14.00 8.47 11.87
CA ILE A 69 13.65 7.65 10.70
C ILE A 69 13.86 8.55 9.48
N VAL A 70 14.73 8.11 8.57
CA VAL A 70 14.95 8.81 7.31
C VAL A 70 13.73 8.65 6.43
N ALA A 71 13.19 9.77 5.94
CA ALA A 71 12.07 9.76 4.99
C ALA A 71 12.51 9.16 3.66
N GLY A 72 11.80 8.15 3.21
CA GLY A 72 12.11 7.46 1.95
C GLY A 72 11.31 6.18 1.81
N SER A 73 11.49 5.52 0.69
CA SER A 73 10.84 4.25 0.36
C SER A 73 11.87 3.22 -0.08
N TRP A 74 11.44 1.98 -0.28
CA TRP A 74 12.26 0.92 -0.86
C TRP A 74 12.66 1.19 -2.31
N VAL A 75 11.90 2.06 -3.03
CA VAL A 75 12.22 2.48 -4.40
C VAL A 75 13.15 3.69 -4.35
N TYR A 76 14.39 3.51 -4.75
CA TYR A 76 15.46 4.54 -4.80
C TYR A 76 15.71 5.31 -3.49
N GLY A 77 15.19 4.84 -2.36
CA GLY A 77 15.31 5.53 -1.08
C GLY A 77 14.56 6.87 -1.01
N THR A 78 13.65 7.16 -1.94
CA THR A 78 12.87 8.39 -2.01
C THR A 78 11.38 8.10 -2.13
N PHE A 79 10.54 9.13 -2.08
CA PHE A 79 9.10 9.02 -2.35
C PHE A 79 8.71 9.42 -3.77
N SER A 80 9.67 9.67 -4.66
CA SER A 80 9.42 10.22 -6.00
C SER A 80 8.52 9.34 -6.89
N THR A 81 8.44 8.04 -6.59
CA THR A 81 7.52 7.13 -7.28
C THR A 81 6.05 7.44 -6.97
N TRP A 82 5.76 7.97 -5.78
CA TRP A 82 4.38 8.20 -5.32
C TRP A 82 3.97 9.66 -5.24
N ILE A 83 4.92 10.60 -5.15
CA ILE A 83 4.65 12.04 -4.99
C ILE A 83 5.71 12.87 -5.70
N GLY A 84 5.34 14.09 -6.12
CA GLY A 84 6.24 15.09 -6.75
C GLY A 84 5.89 15.35 -8.20
N GLU A 85 5.44 14.36 -8.95
CA GLU A 85 4.93 14.52 -10.30
C GLU A 85 3.53 15.16 -10.26
N LYS A 86 3.17 15.94 -11.30
CA LYS A 86 1.97 16.78 -11.33
C LYS A 86 0.68 16.00 -11.10
N ASP A 87 0.51 14.87 -11.78
CA ASP A 87 -0.73 14.08 -11.70
C ASP A 87 -0.81 13.37 -10.34
N LYS A 88 0.31 12.90 -9.80
CA LYS A 88 0.40 12.32 -8.46
C LYS A 88 0.06 13.35 -7.39
N ASN A 89 0.63 14.54 -7.49
CA ASN A 89 0.31 15.64 -6.56
C ASN A 89 -1.17 16.00 -6.63
N ARG A 90 -1.77 16.02 -7.83
CA ARG A 90 -3.21 16.25 -7.97
C ARG A 90 -4.04 15.17 -7.30
N ALA A 91 -3.64 13.91 -7.43
CA ALA A 91 -4.30 12.80 -6.73
C ALA A 91 -4.21 12.94 -5.20
N TRP A 92 -3.04 13.31 -4.67
CA TRP A 92 -2.87 13.59 -3.24
C TRP A 92 -3.75 14.74 -2.76
N ASP A 93 -3.89 15.82 -3.54
CA ASP A 93 -4.78 16.92 -3.20
C ASP A 93 -6.23 16.45 -3.09
N MET A 94 -6.70 15.65 -4.06
CA MET A 94 -8.05 15.09 -4.05
C MET A 94 -8.28 14.16 -2.85
N LEU A 95 -7.30 13.32 -2.51
CA LEU A 95 -7.37 12.46 -1.32
C LEU A 95 -7.42 13.30 -0.03
N ALA A 96 -6.56 14.31 0.08
CA ALA A 96 -6.51 15.18 1.25
C ALA A 96 -7.82 15.99 1.44
N GLU A 97 -8.45 16.42 0.36
CA GLU A 97 -9.76 17.07 0.40
C GLU A 97 -10.84 16.07 0.88
N ALA A 98 -10.87 14.86 0.33
CA ALA A 98 -11.80 13.82 0.73
C ALA A 98 -11.60 13.42 2.20
N LYS A 99 -10.35 13.28 2.64
CA LYS A 99 -10.00 12.97 4.04
C LYS A 99 -10.51 14.03 5.01
N LYS A 100 -10.41 15.31 4.68
CA LYS A 100 -10.95 16.39 5.51
C LYS A 100 -12.46 16.30 5.66
N VAL A 101 -13.17 15.94 4.59
CA VAL A 101 -14.62 15.74 4.63
C VAL A 101 -14.96 14.51 5.47
N TYR A 102 -14.23 13.42 5.28
CA TYR A 102 -14.37 12.19 6.07
C TYR A 102 -14.19 12.49 7.57
N ASP A 103 -13.07 13.10 7.97
CA ASP A 103 -12.79 13.40 9.38
C ASP A 103 -13.86 14.29 10.01
N ARG A 104 -14.36 15.27 9.26
CA ARG A 104 -15.45 16.14 9.71
C ARG A 104 -16.74 15.35 9.96
N VAL A 105 -17.19 14.57 8.98
CA VAL A 105 -18.45 13.82 9.09
C VAL A 105 -18.39 12.78 10.19
N ILE A 106 -17.27 12.05 10.33
CA ILE A 106 -17.08 11.09 11.42
C ILE A 106 -17.06 11.82 12.77
N GLY A 107 -16.40 12.97 12.87
CA GLY A 107 -16.32 13.77 14.09
C GLY A 107 -17.67 14.38 14.53
N GLU A 108 -18.53 14.73 13.57
CA GLU A 108 -19.89 15.23 13.83
C GLU A 108 -20.85 14.11 14.26
N GLY A 109 -20.55 12.85 13.93
CA GLY A 109 -21.44 11.72 14.13
C GLY A 109 -22.62 11.72 13.13
N GLY A 110 -23.52 10.77 13.27
CA GLY A 110 -24.75 10.70 12.45
C GLY A 110 -24.76 9.55 11.47
N LEU A 111 -23.66 8.84 11.26
CA LEU A 111 -23.62 7.58 10.54
C LEU A 111 -23.98 6.42 11.49
N SER A 112 -24.74 5.45 11.00
CA SER A 112 -24.91 4.18 11.67
C SER A 112 -23.60 3.37 11.67
N ASP A 113 -23.48 2.38 12.56
CA ASP A 113 -22.28 1.53 12.63
C ASP A 113 -21.94 0.86 11.29
N ASN A 114 -22.96 0.48 10.53
CA ASN A 114 -22.76 -0.12 9.20
C ASN A 114 -22.26 0.90 8.16
N GLU A 115 -22.81 2.12 8.15
CA GLU A 115 -22.35 3.20 7.27
C GLU A 115 -20.93 3.63 7.62
N LEU A 116 -20.61 3.69 8.91
CA LEU A 116 -19.25 3.97 9.38
C LEU A 116 -18.26 2.92 8.87
N ALA A 117 -18.56 1.63 9.05
CA ALA A 117 -17.69 0.54 8.59
C ALA A 117 -17.47 0.57 7.06
N LEU A 118 -18.52 0.90 6.28
CA LEU A 118 -18.40 1.05 4.82
C LEU A 118 -17.56 2.28 4.45
N ALA A 119 -17.73 3.40 5.14
CA ALA A 119 -16.95 4.60 4.90
C ALA A 119 -15.47 4.41 5.28
N GLU A 120 -15.17 3.70 6.36
CA GLU A 120 -13.79 3.33 6.76
C GLU A 120 -13.12 2.46 5.70
N MET A 121 -13.80 1.42 5.23
CA MET A 121 -13.28 0.55 4.16
C MET A 121 -13.05 1.32 2.86
N GLN A 122 -14.00 2.19 2.49
CA GLN A 122 -13.88 3.01 1.28
C GLN A 122 -12.74 4.03 1.39
N MET A 123 -12.56 4.64 2.56
CA MET A 123 -11.43 5.54 2.83
C MET A 123 -10.09 4.80 2.70
N ALA A 124 -9.97 3.62 3.32
CA ALA A 124 -8.78 2.78 3.22
C ALA A 124 -8.48 2.39 1.76
N THR A 125 -9.51 2.10 0.94
CA THR A 125 -9.34 1.86 -0.50
C THR A 125 -8.79 3.08 -1.22
N CYS A 126 -9.27 4.29 -0.91
CA CYS A 126 -8.76 5.52 -1.50
C CYS A 126 -7.30 5.84 -1.08
N GLU A 127 -6.87 5.38 0.08
CA GLU A 127 -5.52 5.56 0.63
C GLU A 127 -4.49 4.56 0.08
N SER A 128 -4.90 3.59 -0.76
CA SER A 128 -3.97 2.63 -1.37
C SER A 128 -2.84 3.33 -2.12
N SER A 129 -1.61 2.85 -1.91
CA SER A 129 -0.43 3.40 -2.57
C SER A 129 -0.38 3.14 -4.08
N ASP A 130 -1.11 2.14 -4.56
CA ASP A 130 -1.13 1.74 -5.96
C ASP A 130 -1.63 2.84 -6.90
N TRP A 131 -2.62 3.62 -6.47
CA TRP A 131 -3.08 4.76 -7.25
C TRP A 131 -1.92 5.66 -7.68
N PHE A 132 -1.09 6.06 -6.71
CA PHE A 132 0.02 6.98 -6.92
C PHE A 132 1.19 6.34 -7.68
N TRP A 133 1.32 5.03 -7.66
CA TRP A 133 2.27 4.31 -8.49
C TRP A 133 1.93 4.45 -9.98
N TRP A 134 0.66 4.27 -10.33
CA TRP A 134 0.22 4.22 -11.72
C TRP A 134 0.04 5.57 -12.39
N PHE A 135 -0.21 6.66 -11.66
CA PHE A 135 -0.33 7.98 -12.25
C PHE A 135 1.00 8.49 -12.80
N GLY A 136 0.93 9.31 -13.86
CA GLY A 136 2.08 9.97 -14.49
C GLY A 136 2.33 9.54 -15.93
N GLU A 137 3.01 10.40 -16.66
CA GLU A 137 3.21 10.28 -18.11
C GLU A 137 4.04 9.05 -18.54
N TYR A 138 4.87 8.51 -17.66
CA TYR A 138 5.75 7.38 -17.99
C TYR A 138 5.04 6.02 -18.03
N ASN A 139 3.84 5.93 -17.46
CA ASN A 139 3.03 4.72 -17.53
C ASN A 139 2.17 4.69 -18.80
N SER A 140 1.75 3.49 -19.21
CA SER A 140 0.93 3.33 -20.41
C SER A 140 -0.39 4.07 -20.30
N ALA A 141 -0.85 4.68 -21.38
CA ALA A 141 -2.12 5.40 -21.41
C ALA A 141 -3.30 4.53 -20.96
N GLU A 142 -3.33 3.26 -21.37
CA GLU A 142 -4.38 2.31 -21.01
C GLU A 142 -4.45 2.10 -19.49
N SER A 143 -3.32 1.83 -18.85
CA SER A 143 -3.26 1.64 -17.41
C SER A 143 -3.64 2.92 -16.65
N VAL A 144 -3.05 4.05 -17.05
CA VAL A 144 -3.29 5.33 -16.35
C VAL A 144 -4.76 5.74 -16.43
N VAL A 145 -5.40 5.62 -17.60
CA VAL A 145 -6.82 5.96 -17.76
C VAL A 145 -7.70 5.05 -16.88
N ALA A 146 -7.41 3.76 -16.84
CA ALA A 146 -8.16 2.83 -16.00
C ALA A 146 -8.01 3.15 -14.50
N PHE A 147 -6.79 3.45 -14.04
CA PHE A 147 -6.55 3.83 -12.63
C PHE A 147 -7.14 5.21 -12.30
N ASP A 148 -7.07 6.19 -13.21
CA ASP A 148 -7.70 7.50 -13.04
C ASP A 148 -9.22 7.38 -12.85
N GLU A 149 -9.88 6.59 -13.71
CA GLU A 149 -11.32 6.37 -13.62
C GLU A 149 -11.72 5.67 -12.30
N GLN A 150 -11.03 4.61 -11.94
CA GLN A 150 -11.26 3.86 -10.71
C GLN A 150 -11.04 4.74 -9.48
N TYR A 151 -9.96 5.48 -9.42
CA TYR A 151 -9.65 6.37 -8.30
C TYR A 151 -10.72 7.43 -8.08
N ARG A 152 -11.14 8.12 -9.14
CA ARG A 152 -12.22 9.12 -9.07
C ARG A 152 -13.56 8.50 -8.68
N MET A 153 -13.85 7.29 -9.14
CA MET A 153 -15.01 6.53 -8.74
C MET A 153 -14.98 6.21 -7.23
N HIS A 154 -13.85 5.71 -6.73
CA HIS A 154 -13.70 5.39 -5.31
C HIS A 154 -13.83 6.63 -4.43
N LEU A 155 -13.23 7.76 -4.82
CA LEU A 155 -13.42 9.03 -4.10
C LEU A 155 -14.89 9.47 -4.13
N SER A 156 -15.55 9.38 -5.28
CA SER A 156 -16.98 9.74 -5.41
C SER A 156 -17.86 8.87 -4.51
N ASN A 157 -17.60 7.57 -4.47
CA ASN A 157 -18.30 6.63 -3.58
C ASN A 157 -18.10 6.99 -2.10
N LEU A 158 -16.88 7.41 -1.72
CA LEU A 158 -16.63 7.87 -0.36
C LEU A 158 -17.51 9.08 0.00
N TYR A 159 -17.54 10.10 -0.85
CA TYR A 159 -18.44 11.26 -0.64
C TYR A 159 -19.90 10.84 -0.48
N GLN A 160 -20.38 9.91 -1.32
CA GLN A 160 -21.75 9.40 -1.25
C GLN A 160 -22.03 8.66 0.06
N LEU A 161 -21.11 7.80 0.52
CA LEU A 161 -21.22 7.11 1.81
C LEU A 161 -21.26 8.08 3.00
N LEU A 162 -20.59 9.22 2.85
CA LEU A 162 -20.62 10.30 3.84
C LEU A 162 -21.85 11.20 3.75
N ASN A 163 -22.79 10.93 2.84
CA ASN A 163 -23.96 11.77 2.52
C ASN A 163 -23.55 13.20 2.10
N VAL A 164 -22.44 13.36 1.38
CA VAL A 164 -21.93 14.62 0.85
C VAL A 164 -21.86 14.54 -0.66
N GLU A 165 -22.24 15.61 -1.35
CA GLU A 165 -22.16 15.68 -2.81
C GLU A 165 -20.70 15.63 -3.27
N PRO A 166 -20.35 14.71 -4.19
CA PRO A 166 -19.00 14.65 -4.75
C PRO A 166 -18.65 15.93 -5.50
N PRO A 167 -17.42 16.47 -5.34
CA PRO A 167 -16.98 17.65 -6.08
C PRO A 167 -16.98 17.43 -7.60
N ASP A 168 -17.33 18.46 -8.36
CA ASP A 168 -17.42 18.45 -9.83
C ASP A 168 -16.13 17.97 -10.52
N TYR A 169 -14.97 18.21 -9.93
CA TYR A 169 -13.70 17.80 -10.53
C TYR A 169 -13.54 16.29 -10.62
N LEU A 170 -14.24 15.50 -9.79
CA LEU A 170 -14.21 14.04 -9.85
C LEU A 170 -14.89 13.48 -11.11
N SER A 171 -15.68 14.27 -11.81
CA SER A 171 -16.25 13.91 -13.12
C SER A 171 -15.25 14.02 -14.28
N LYS A 172 -14.05 14.61 -14.06
CA LYS A 172 -13.07 14.93 -15.10
C LYS A 172 -11.78 14.15 -14.88
N ALA A 173 -11.30 13.49 -15.94
CA ALA A 173 -9.98 12.84 -15.91
C ALA A 173 -8.88 13.86 -15.65
N PHE A 174 -7.87 13.46 -14.88
CA PHE A 174 -6.73 14.31 -14.51
C PHE A 174 -5.38 13.70 -14.89
N SER A 175 -5.31 12.39 -15.18
CA SER A 175 -4.10 11.68 -15.57
C SER A 175 -4.35 10.82 -16.80
N PHE A 176 -3.41 10.79 -17.76
CA PHE A 176 -3.64 10.17 -19.06
C PHE A 176 -2.57 9.18 -19.48
N GLY A 177 -1.36 9.27 -18.97
CA GLY A 177 -0.23 8.44 -19.38
C GLY A 177 0.17 8.65 -20.86
N SER A 178 1.41 8.36 -21.17
CA SER A 178 1.91 8.38 -22.56
C SER A 178 3.06 7.37 -22.79
N GLY A 179 3.38 6.58 -21.77
CA GLY A 179 4.41 5.55 -21.84
C GLY A 179 4.02 4.36 -22.72
N ASP A 180 5.01 3.56 -23.06
CA ASP A 180 4.80 2.33 -23.83
C ASP A 180 3.99 1.30 -23.00
N PRO A 181 3.12 0.52 -23.66
CA PRO A 181 2.42 -0.57 -23.00
C PRO A 181 3.39 -1.58 -22.40
N VAL A 182 3.26 -1.86 -21.11
CA VAL A 182 4.05 -2.89 -20.47
C VAL A 182 3.41 -4.25 -20.74
N MET A 183 4.15 -5.13 -21.43
CA MET A 183 3.68 -6.50 -21.69
C MET A 183 3.53 -7.26 -20.35
N GLY A 184 2.33 -7.77 -20.08
CA GLY A 184 2.04 -8.67 -18.97
C GLY A 184 1.67 -8.02 -17.63
N GLY A 185 1.37 -6.72 -17.58
CA GLY A 185 0.91 -6.06 -16.35
C GLY A 185 1.98 -5.96 -15.25
N VAL A 186 3.25 -6.24 -15.59
CA VAL A 186 4.35 -6.16 -14.62
C VAL A 186 4.70 -4.71 -14.37
N MET A 187 4.69 -4.31 -13.09
CA MET A 187 5.19 -3.00 -12.67
C MET A 187 6.65 -2.86 -13.04
N LEU A 188 6.97 -1.94 -13.94
CA LEU A 188 8.37 -1.57 -14.17
C LEU A 188 8.84 -0.68 -13.01
N PRO A 189 10.05 -0.91 -12.46
CA PRO A 189 10.63 0.03 -11.54
C PRO A 189 10.70 1.40 -12.22
N GLY A 190 10.25 2.45 -11.52
CA GLY A 190 10.27 3.82 -12.04
C GLY A 190 11.64 4.14 -12.64
N GLN A 191 11.66 4.73 -13.81
CA GLN A 191 12.92 5.06 -14.48
C GLN A 191 13.66 6.16 -13.71
N HIS A 192 14.96 6.01 -13.59
CA HIS A 192 15.82 7.05 -13.04
C HIS A 192 15.62 8.35 -13.84
N GLN A 193 15.16 9.39 -13.18
CA GLN A 193 15.33 10.78 -13.62
C GLN A 193 16.56 11.35 -12.94
#